data_dc285c061137a5614a045c8d2fb933ca
#
_entry.id   dc285c061137a5614a045c8d2fb933ca
#
_cell.length_a   1.000
_cell.length_b   1.000
_cell.length_c   1.000
_cell.angle_alpha   90.00
_cell.angle_beta   90.00
_cell.angle_gamma   90.00
#
_symmetry.space_group_name_H-M   'P 1'
#
loop_
_entity.id
_entity.type
_entity.pdbx_description
1 polymer ?
#
loop_
_entity_poly.entity_id
_entity_poly.type
_entity_poly.pdbx_seq_one_letter_code
_entity_poly.pdbx_strand_id
1 'polypeptide(L)'
;LGDDFSKEISVSDKFNATCNPNDLQQADIISLCVPTPLGKHNDPDLSFVLDSTKVVAKTLRKGQLIVLESTTYPGTTREEMLPILEETGLVHGVDFFLAYSPEREDPGRKTASTQSIPKLVGGLDKTSGELAHAFYSKVVKGAHLVSSAEVAESAKLLENIYRAVNIALVNEMKVILDKL
;
A
#
# COMPACT_ATOMS: atom_id res chain seq x y z
N LEU A 1 -0.43 -14.77 11.00
CA LEU A 1 0.71 -15.54 10.50
C LEU A 1 0.87 -16.72 11.44
N GLY A 2 0.81 -17.97 10.92
CA GLY A 2 0.94 -19.16 11.77
C GLY A 2 2.36 -19.33 12.31
N ASP A 3 2.51 -20.09 13.39
CA ASP A 3 3.79 -20.35 14.05
C ASP A 3 4.86 -20.94 13.10
N ASP A 4 4.45 -21.68 12.07
CA ASP A 4 5.35 -22.25 11.06
C ASP A 4 5.99 -21.18 10.17
N PHE A 5 5.23 -20.15 9.77
CA PHE A 5 5.74 -19.04 8.95
C PHE A 5 6.77 -18.20 9.72
N SER A 6 6.53 -17.96 11.01
CA SER A 6 7.46 -17.24 11.89
C SER A 6 8.80 -18.01 12.04
N LYS A 7 8.75 -19.35 12.09
CA LYS A 7 9.92 -20.20 12.15
C LYS A 7 10.70 -20.20 10.82
N GLU A 8 10.02 -20.28 9.68
CA GLU A 8 10.67 -20.23 8.36
C GLU A 8 11.40 -18.91 8.13
N ILE A 9 10.79 -17.77 8.51
CA ILE A 9 11.45 -16.46 8.42
C ILE A 9 12.67 -16.37 9.32
N SER A 10 12.57 -16.84 10.57
CA SER A 10 13.66 -16.74 11.55
C SER A 10 14.91 -17.56 11.17
N VAL A 11 14.80 -18.52 10.27
CA VAL A 11 15.89 -19.38 9.79
C VAL A 11 16.40 -18.95 8.40
N SER A 12 15.74 -17.97 7.75
CA SER A 12 16.12 -17.55 6.41
C SER A 12 17.23 -16.50 6.43
N ASP A 13 18.35 -16.79 5.80
CA ASP A 13 19.44 -15.84 5.56
C ASP A 13 19.02 -14.66 4.66
N LYS A 14 17.83 -14.73 4.07
CA LYS A 14 17.26 -13.70 3.17
C LYS A 14 16.36 -12.68 3.87
N PHE A 15 16.09 -12.90 5.15
CA PHE A 15 15.24 -12.01 5.95
C PHE A 15 16.06 -11.41 7.10
N ASN A 16 16.04 -10.10 7.20
CA ASN A 16 16.63 -9.36 8.30
C ASN A 16 15.66 -8.32 8.84
N ALA A 17 15.28 -8.44 10.12
CA ALA A 17 14.45 -7.46 10.80
C ALA A 17 15.34 -6.42 11.48
N THR A 18 15.09 -5.15 11.23
CA THR A 18 15.85 -4.03 11.80
C THR A 18 14.92 -2.91 12.26
N CYS A 19 15.35 -2.18 13.29
CA CYS A 19 14.73 -0.91 13.70
C CYS A 19 15.58 0.30 13.29
N ASN A 20 16.66 0.09 12.55
CA ASN A 20 17.55 1.16 12.12
C ASN A 20 17.08 1.73 10.76
N PRO A 21 16.55 2.97 10.71
CA PRO A 21 16.08 3.55 9.45
C PRO A 21 17.17 3.68 8.37
N ASN A 22 18.44 3.77 8.77
CA ASN A 22 19.55 3.91 7.82
C ASN A 22 19.71 2.69 6.90
N ASP A 23 19.19 1.52 7.31
CA ASP A 23 19.25 0.32 6.49
C ASP A 23 18.39 0.44 5.22
N LEU A 24 17.41 1.38 5.19
CA LEU A 24 16.63 1.71 3.99
C LEU A 24 17.50 2.20 2.82
N GLN A 25 18.69 2.74 3.08
CA GLN A 25 19.63 3.12 2.01
C GLN A 25 20.08 1.92 1.15
N GLN A 26 20.06 0.72 1.71
CA GLN A 26 20.49 -0.49 1.01
C GLN A 26 19.37 -1.11 0.17
N ALA A 27 18.12 -0.75 0.43
CA ALA A 27 16.97 -1.27 -0.28
C ALA A 27 16.80 -0.62 -1.65
N ASP A 28 16.52 -1.40 -2.69
CA ASP A 28 16.14 -0.89 -4.00
C ASP A 28 14.64 -0.56 -4.08
N ILE A 29 13.84 -1.27 -3.29
CA ILE A 29 12.39 -1.09 -3.21
C ILE A 29 11.99 -0.93 -1.75
N ILE A 30 11.20 0.10 -1.45
CA ILE A 30 10.69 0.38 -0.12
C ILE A 30 9.16 0.34 -0.19
N SER A 31 8.53 -0.60 0.52
CA SER A 31 7.08 -0.69 0.64
C SER A 31 6.62 -0.12 1.99
N LEU A 32 5.72 0.85 1.96
CA LEU A 32 5.13 1.48 3.15
C LEU A 32 3.79 0.81 3.47
N CYS A 33 3.79 -0.02 4.52
CA CYS A 33 2.65 -0.80 5.01
C CYS A 33 2.31 -0.38 6.44
N VAL A 34 1.95 0.88 6.64
CA VAL A 34 1.66 1.48 7.95
C VAL A 34 0.16 1.60 8.19
N PRO A 35 -0.30 1.62 9.46
CA PRO A 35 -1.71 1.84 9.77
C PRO A 35 -2.20 3.21 9.28
N THR A 36 -3.49 3.26 8.89
CA THR A 36 -4.22 4.50 8.57
C THR A 36 -5.53 4.50 9.35
N PRO A 37 -5.48 4.77 10.68
CA PRO A 37 -6.67 4.78 11.51
C PRO A 37 -7.59 5.95 11.15
N LEU A 38 -8.83 5.91 11.64
CA LEU A 38 -9.74 7.04 11.54
C LEU A 38 -9.49 8.03 12.67
N GLY A 39 -9.40 9.30 12.32
CA GLY A 39 -9.37 10.41 13.25
C GLY A 39 -10.69 10.63 14.00
N LYS A 40 -10.74 11.64 14.86
CA LYS A 40 -11.92 11.96 15.69
C LYS A 40 -13.17 12.34 14.88
N HIS A 41 -13.01 12.79 13.65
CA HIS A 41 -14.08 13.19 12.73
C HIS A 41 -14.34 12.18 11.63
N ASN A 42 -13.86 10.93 11.79
CA ASN A 42 -13.89 9.86 10.78
C ASN A 42 -13.13 10.19 9.49
N ASP A 43 -12.21 11.13 9.54
CA ASP A 43 -11.22 11.41 8.52
C ASP A 43 -10.03 10.45 8.63
N PRO A 44 -9.37 10.06 7.53
CA PRO A 44 -8.19 9.20 7.59
C PRO A 44 -7.02 9.94 8.25
N ASP A 45 -6.43 9.32 9.27
CA ASP A 45 -5.22 9.83 9.89
C ASP A 45 -4.00 9.35 9.09
N LEU A 46 -3.42 10.26 8.32
CA LEU A 46 -2.23 10.00 7.51
C LEU A 46 -0.90 10.21 8.25
N SER A 47 -0.92 10.53 9.55
CA SER A 47 0.31 10.83 10.31
C SER A 47 1.37 9.74 10.17
N PHE A 48 0.97 8.46 10.25
CA PHE A 48 1.90 7.34 10.08
C PHE A 48 2.50 7.26 8.67
N VAL A 49 1.71 7.54 7.64
CA VAL A 49 2.18 7.57 6.24
C VAL A 49 3.18 8.71 6.07
N LEU A 50 2.84 9.92 6.51
CA LEU A 50 3.69 11.11 6.37
C LEU A 50 4.99 10.98 7.16
N ASP A 51 4.92 10.49 8.39
CA ASP A 51 6.12 10.31 9.22
C ASP A 51 7.03 9.21 8.65
N SER A 52 6.47 8.11 8.16
CA SER A 52 7.25 7.08 7.45
C SER A 52 7.88 7.63 6.18
N THR A 53 7.15 8.46 5.42
CA THR A 53 7.68 9.12 4.23
C THR A 53 8.86 10.05 4.57
N LYS A 54 8.78 10.81 5.67
CA LYS A 54 9.89 11.63 6.16
C LYS A 54 11.12 10.79 6.57
N VAL A 55 10.88 9.59 7.13
CA VAL A 55 11.97 8.66 7.45
C VAL A 55 12.63 8.15 6.17
N VAL A 56 11.85 7.76 5.16
CA VAL A 56 12.36 7.36 3.84
C VAL A 56 13.14 8.51 3.20
N ALA A 57 12.61 9.74 3.21
CA ALA A 57 13.27 10.90 2.63
C ALA A 57 14.69 11.11 3.16
N LYS A 58 14.93 10.89 4.47
CA LYS A 58 16.28 11.04 5.09
C LYS A 58 17.31 10.04 4.55
N THR A 59 16.86 8.94 3.98
CA THR A 59 17.71 7.84 3.49
C THR A 59 17.56 7.63 1.98
N LEU A 60 16.77 8.46 1.32
CA LEU A 60 16.46 8.34 -0.11
C LEU A 60 17.72 8.48 -0.96
N ARG A 61 17.87 7.57 -1.92
CA ARG A 61 18.94 7.57 -2.90
C ARG A 61 18.42 7.39 -4.32
N LYS A 62 19.26 7.70 -5.29
CA LYS A 62 18.94 7.47 -6.70
C LYS A 62 18.69 5.99 -6.99
N GLY A 63 17.69 5.74 -7.85
CA GLY A 63 17.30 4.42 -8.32
C GLY A 63 16.32 3.68 -7.40
N GLN A 64 15.87 4.27 -6.29
CA GLN A 64 14.90 3.62 -5.39
C GLN A 64 13.47 3.76 -5.91
N LEU A 65 12.70 2.67 -5.74
CA LEU A 65 11.26 2.65 -5.91
C LEU A 65 10.59 2.65 -4.54
N ILE A 66 9.72 3.62 -4.30
CA ILE A 66 8.88 3.70 -3.11
C ILE A 66 7.46 3.32 -3.49
N VAL A 67 6.83 2.42 -2.74
CA VAL A 67 5.44 2.00 -2.97
C VAL A 67 4.64 2.18 -1.70
N LEU A 68 3.54 2.93 -1.77
CA LEU A 68 2.57 2.99 -0.69
C LEU A 68 1.55 1.85 -0.86
N GLU A 69 1.39 1.03 0.18
CA GLU A 69 0.39 -0.05 0.22
C GLU A 69 -0.77 0.25 1.18
N SER A 70 -0.57 1.18 2.11
CA SER A 70 -1.59 1.57 3.09
C SER A 70 -2.84 2.15 2.41
N THR A 71 -4.01 1.91 3.01
CA THR A 71 -5.27 2.49 2.52
C THR A 71 -5.28 3.99 2.70
N THR A 72 -5.56 4.73 1.61
CA THR A 72 -5.58 6.19 1.57
C THR A 72 -6.71 6.68 0.67
N TYR A 73 -6.82 7.99 0.48
CA TYR A 73 -7.70 8.61 -0.49
C TYR A 73 -6.96 8.96 -1.80
N PRO A 74 -7.68 9.11 -2.92
CA PRO A 74 -7.06 9.46 -4.20
C PRO A 74 -6.30 10.78 -4.13
N GLY A 75 -5.05 10.76 -4.62
CA GLY A 75 -4.15 11.89 -4.60
C GLY A 75 -3.10 11.85 -3.48
N THR A 76 -3.27 11.01 -2.44
CA THR A 76 -2.34 10.95 -1.30
C THR A 76 -0.89 10.75 -1.74
N THR A 77 -0.65 9.83 -2.67
CA THR A 77 0.71 9.53 -3.13
C THR A 77 1.35 10.75 -3.80
N ARG A 78 0.58 11.51 -4.59
CA ARG A 78 1.07 12.68 -5.33
C ARG A 78 1.11 13.95 -4.48
N GLU A 79 0.07 14.21 -3.71
CA GLU A 79 -0.13 15.51 -3.08
C GLU A 79 0.53 15.57 -1.70
N GLU A 80 0.63 14.42 -1.02
CA GLU A 80 1.15 14.35 0.34
C GLU A 80 2.58 13.78 0.41
N MET A 81 2.84 12.64 -0.28
CA MET A 81 4.13 11.98 -0.17
C MET A 81 5.20 12.58 -1.07
N LEU A 82 4.85 12.86 -2.34
CA LEU A 82 5.83 13.35 -3.32
C LEU A 82 6.54 14.63 -2.87
N PRO A 83 5.85 15.67 -2.35
CA PRO A 83 6.53 16.89 -1.90
C PRO A 83 7.60 16.61 -0.82
N ILE A 84 7.30 15.72 0.14
CA ILE A 84 8.24 15.34 1.20
C ILE A 84 9.50 14.67 0.63
N LEU A 85 9.33 13.81 -0.38
CA LEU A 85 10.46 13.13 -1.00
C LEU A 85 11.31 14.10 -1.87
N GLU A 86 10.68 15.05 -2.54
CA GLU A 86 11.36 16.06 -3.36
C GLU A 86 12.10 17.12 -2.54
N GLU A 87 11.78 17.31 -1.25
CA GLU A 87 12.59 18.15 -0.34
C GLU A 87 14.05 17.70 -0.24
N THR A 88 14.35 16.45 -0.59
CA THR A 88 15.72 15.92 -0.66
C THR A 88 16.56 16.51 -1.81
N GLY A 89 15.92 17.18 -2.76
CA GLY A 89 16.54 17.66 -4.00
C GLY A 89 16.66 16.61 -5.09
N LEU A 90 16.18 15.37 -4.88
CA LEU A 90 16.06 14.34 -5.89
C LEU A 90 14.78 14.54 -6.71
N VAL A 91 14.84 14.20 -8.01
CA VAL A 91 13.75 14.43 -8.96
C VAL A 91 12.99 13.12 -9.18
N HIS A 92 11.68 13.15 -8.91
CA HIS A 92 10.79 12.04 -9.21
C HIS A 92 10.78 11.69 -10.71
N GLY A 93 10.72 10.40 -11.02
CA GLY A 93 10.75 9.89 -12.40
C GLY A 93 12.13 9.89 -13.07
N VAL A 94 13.15 10.48 -12.41
CA VAL A 94 14.54 10.51 -12.85
C VAL A 94 15.48 9.88 -11.83
N ASP A 95 15.45 10.39 -10.60
CA ASP A 95 16.32 9.93 -9.52
C ASP A 95 15.67 8.88 -8.64
N PHE A 96 14.36 8.97 -8.40
CA PHE A 96 13.58 7.99 -7.66
C PHE A 96 12.19 7.80 -8.30
N PHE A 97 11.50 6.74 -7.90
CA PHE A 97 10.22 6.34 -8.46
C PHE A 97 9.19 6.15 -7.36
N LEU A 98 7.92 6.52 -7.62
CA LEU A 98 6.86 6.49 -6.63
C LEU A 98 5.59 5.86 -7.21
N ALA A 99 5.04 4.87 -6.50
CA ALA A 99 3.87 4.12 -6.92
C ALA A 99 2.93 3.83 -5.75
N TYR A 100 1.72 3.45 -6.07
CA TYR A 100 0.71 2.96 -5.15
C TYR A 100 0.25 1.56 -5.54
N SER A 101 0.10 0.68 -4.55
CA SER A 101 -0.41 -0.67 -4.77
C SER A 101 -1.18 -1.15 -3.53
N PRO A 102 -2.52 -1.04 -3.51
CA PRO A 102 -3.31 -1.31 -2.32
C PRO A 102 -3.22 -2.77 -1.87
N GLU A 103 -3.19 -2.98 -0.55
CA GLU A 103 -3.42 -4.30 0.03
C GLU A 103 -4.90 -4.69 -0.13
N ARG A 104 -5.13 -5.94 -0.56
CA ARG A 104 -6.46 -6.48 -0.87
C ARG A 104 -6.78 -7.76 -0.09
N GLU A 105 -6.07 -8.02 1.00
CA GLU A 105 -6.32 -9.18 1.83
C GLU A 105 -7.69 -9.08 2.53
N ASP A 106 -8.46 -10.17 2.48
CA ASP A 106 -9.72 -10.30 3.21
C ASP A 106 -9.52 -11.28 4.38
N PRO A 107 -9.38 -10.77 5.62
CA PRO A 107 -9.05 -11.59 6.79
C PRO A 107 -10.07 -12.71 7.09
N GLY A 108 -11.28 -12.64 6.53
CA GLY A 108 -12.32 -13.66 6.67
C GLY A 108 -12.24 -14.84 5.69
N ARG A 109 -11.39 -14.76 4.67
CA ARG A 109 -11.33 -15.72 3.59
C ARG A 109 -10.30 -16.81 3.85
N LYS A 110 -10.73 -17.99 4.26
CA LYS A 110 -9.85 -19.15 4.55
C LYS A 110 -9.20 -19.79 3.30
N THR A 111 -9.65 -19.47 2.10
CA THR A 111 -9.28 -20.18 0.84
C THR A 111 -8.45 -19.34 -0.14
N ALA A 112 -8.23 -18.06 0.11
CA ALA A 112 -7.43 -17.20 -0.76
C ALA A 112 -6.10 -16.84 -0.04
N SER A 113 -4.98 -17.21 -0.65
CA SER A 113 -3.67 -16.69 -0.23
C SER A 113 -3.44 -15.33 -0.88
N THR A 114 -2.64 -14.46 -0.24
CA THR A 114 -2.19 -13.17 -0.79
C THR A 114 -1.66 -13.30 -2.23
N GLN A 115 -1.04 -14.44 -2.56
CA GLN A 115 -0.54 -14.73 -3.91
C GLN A 115 -1.64 -14.91 -4.97
N SER A 116 -2.87 -15.30 -4.58
CA SER A 116 -3.97 -15.58 -5.51
C SER A 116 -4.88 -14.38 -5.77
N ILE A 117 -4.76 -13.31 -4.99
CA ILE A 117 -5.58 -12.10 -5.13
C ILE A 117 -4.91 -11.17 -6.15
N PRO A 118 -5.63 -10.73 -7.21
CA PRO A 118 -5.09 -9.78 -8.16
C PRO A 118 -4.72 -8.47 -7.47
N LYS A 119 -3.52 -7.95 -7.71
CA LYS A 119 -3.01 -6.71 -7.12
C LYS A 119 -3.01 -5.60 -8.17
N LEU A 120 -3.56 -4.44 -7.84
CA LEU A 120 -3.50 -3.26 -8.69
C LEU A 120 -2.22 -2.50 -8.42
N VAL A 121 -1.62 -1.95 -9.46
CA VAL A 121 -0.38 -1.18 -9.37
C VAL A 121 -0.53 0.08 -10.21
N GLY A 122 -0.36 1.24 -9.61
CA GLY A 122 -0.38 2.53 -10.28
C GLY A 122 0.86 3.36 -9.95
N GLY A 123 1.56 3.85 -10.94
CA GLY A 123 2.68 4.78 -10.75
C GLY A 123 2.24 6.23 -10.83
N LEU A 124 3.02 7.14 -10.26
CA LEU A 124 2.83 8.57 -10.47
C LEU A 124 3.23 9.01 -11.90
N ASP A 125 4.10 8.24 -12.52
CA ASP A 125 4.46 8.31 -13.93
C ASP A 125 4.55 6.89 -14.51
N LYS A 126 4.74 6.81 -15.84
CA LYS A 126 4.81 5.54 -16.56
C LYS A 126 5.93 4.64 -16.04
N THR A 127 7.12 5.18 -15.83
CA THR A 127 8.30 4.41 -15.38
C THR A 127 8.10 3.86 -13.99
N SER A 128 7.59 4.67 -13.06
CA SER A 128 7.23 4.23 -11.70
C SER A 128 6.23 3.08 -11.71
N GLY A 129 5.20 3.19 -12.57
CA GLY A 129 4.19 2.14 -12.73
C GLY A 129 4.78 0.84 -13.29
N GLU A 130 5.60 0.92 -14.33
CA GLU A 130 6.25 -0.24 -14.95
C GLU A 130 7.21 -0.95 -13.99
N LEU A 131 8.01 -0.20 -13.22
CA LEU A 131 8.91 -0.75 -12.20
C LEU A 131 8.14 -1.47 -11.09
N ALA A 132 7.11 -0.82 -10.53
CA ALA A 132 6.28 -1.41 -9.50
C ALA A 132 5.53 -2.65 -10.03
N HIS A 133 4.99 -2.60 -11.24
CA HIS A 133 4.35 -3.74 -11.88
C HIS A 133 5.32 -4.91 -12.09
N ALA A 134 6.55 -4.64 -12.54
CA ALA A 134 7.58 -5.67 -12.71
C ALA A 134 7.95 -6.35 -11.38
N PHE A 135 8.00 -5.57 -10.28
CA PHE A 135 8.23 -6.11 -8.94
C PHE A 135 7.07 -7.01 -8.50
N TYR A 136 5.83 -6.50 -8.50
CA TYR A 136 4.68 -7.27 -8.01
C TYR A 136 4.38 -8.50 -8.87
N SER A 137 4.64 -8.46 -10.17
CA SER A 137 4.47 -9.62 -11.07
C SER A 137 5.36 -10.81 -10.70
N LYS A 138 6.42 -10.60 -9.91
CA LYS A 138 7.25 -11.69 -9.37
C LYS A 138 6.75 -12.23 -8.03
N VAL A 139 5.94 -11.45 -7.33
CA VAL A 139 5.48 -11.77 -5.96
C VAL A 139 4.07 -12.36 -5.97
N VAL A 140 3.18 -11.84 -6.83
CA VAL A 140 1.78 -12.26 -6.91
C VAL A 140 1.45 -12.81 -8.30
N LYS A 141 0.46 -13.71 -8.39
CA LYS A 141 0.06 -14.35 -9.66
C LYS A 141 -0.64 -13.42 -10.64
N GLY A 142 -1.17 -12.28 -10.18
CA GLY A 142 -1.89 -11.32 -11.01
C GLY A 142 -1.62 -9.89 -10.56
N ALA A 143 -0.61 -9.24 -11.12
CA ALA A 143 -0.43 -7.80 -10.99
C ALA A 143 -1.02 -7.10 -12.22
N HIS A 144 -1.83 -6.07 -12.01
CA HIS A 144 -2.47 -5.29 -13.07
C HIS A 144 -2.01 -3.85 -12.98
N LEU A 145 -1.30 -3.40 -14.02
CA LEU A 145 -0.92 -2.00 -14.15
C LEU A 145 -2.14 -1.18 -14.54
N VAL A 146 -2.43 -0.15 -13.74
CA VAL A 146 -3.47 0.85 -14.04
C VAL A 146 -2.83 2.16 -14.49
N SER A 147 -3.65 3.08 -14.98
CA SER A 147 -3.16 4.30 -15.65
C SER A 147 -2.44 5.29 -14.72
N SER A 148 -2.72 5.27 -13.42
CA SER A 148 -2.04 6.12 -12.44
C SER A 148 -2.20 5.60 -11.00
N ALA A 149 -1.45 6.20 -10.06
CA ALA A 149 -1.59 5.94 -8.63
C ALA A 149 -3.00 6.30 -8.14
N GLU A 150 -3.56 7.42 -8.59
CA GLU A 150 -4.90 7.90 -8.21
C GLU A 150 -6.00 6.91 -8.61
N VAL A 151 -5.83 6.22 -9.74
CA VAL A 151 -6.77 5.17 -10.17
C VAL A 151 -6.68 3.96 -9.24
N ALA A 152 -5.49 3.55 -8.83
CA ALA A 152 -5.30 2.44 -7.89
C ALA A 152 -5.84 2.79 -6.49
N GLU A 153 -5.62 4.02 -6.02
CA GLU A 153 -6.18 4.56 -4.76
C GLU A 153 -7.71 4.58 -4.81
N SER A 154 -8.29 5.09 -5.91
CA SER A 154 -9.74 5.15 -6.12
C SER A 154 -10.38 3.77 -6.15
N ALA A 155 -9.73 2.79 -6.77
CA ALA A 155 -10.23 1.41 -6.81
C ALA A 155 -10.34 0.80 -5.41
N LYS A 156 -9.34 1.03 -4.54
CA LYS A 156 -9.40 0.57 -3.15
C LYS A 156 -10.52 1.23 -2.36
N LEU A 157 -10.69 2.53 -2.52
CA LEU A 157 -11.76 3.27 -1.88
C LEU A 157 -13.14 2.78 -2.35
N LEU A 158 -13.32 2.58 -3.66
CA LEU A 158 -14.56 2.05 -4.24
C LEU A 158 -14.91 0.67 -3.68
N GLU A 159 -13.96 -0.24 -3.57
CA GLU A 159 -14.19 -1.56 -2.97
C GLU A 159 -14.66 -1.47 -1.52
N ASN A 160 -14.06 -0.59 -0.73
CA ASN A 160 -14.44 -0.39 0.66
C ASN A 160 -15.85 0.22 0.79
N ILE A 161 -16.17 1.23 -0.02
CA ILE A 161 -17.51 1.85 -0.06
C ILE A 161 -18.56 0.82 -0.48
N TYR A 162 -18.31 0.06 -1.55
CA TYR A 162 -19.22 -0.97 -2.03
C TYR A 162 -19.53 -1.99 -0.92
N ARG A 163 -18.50 -2.46 -0.22
CA ARG A 163 -18.66 -3.40 0.89
C ARG A 163 -19.48 -2.79 2.04
N ALA A 164 -19.16 -1.57 2.45
CA ALA A 164 -19.84 -0.88 3.54
C ALA A 164 -21.34 -0.68 3.24
N VAL A 165 -21.69 -0.22 2.04
CA VAL A 165 -23.08 -0.02 1.61
C VAL A 165 -23.85 -1.34 1.61
N ASN A 166 -23.29 -2.40 1.06
CA ASN A 166 -23.95 -3.71 1.00
C ASN A 166 -24.16 -4.31 2.41
N ILE A 167 -23.18 -4.19 3.30
CA ILE A 167 -23.32 -4.65 4.69
C ILE A 167 -24.39 -3.85 5.41
N ALA A 168 -24.41 -2.52 5.27
CA ALA A 168 -25.43 -1.66 5.89
C ALA A 168 -26.84 -2.04 5.40
N LEU A 169 -27.02 -2.19 4.08
CA LEU A 169 -28.30 -2.61 3.51
C LEU A 169 -28.81 -3.92 4.09
N VAL A 170 -27.96 -4.96 4.13
CA VAL A 170 -28.35 -6.28 4.68
C VAL A 170 -28.72 -6.19 6.16
N ASN A 171 -27.96 -5.40 6.95
CA ASN A 171 -28.25 -5.20 8.37
C ASN A 171 -29.59 -4.48 8.58
N GLU A 172 -29.88 -3.41 7.82
CA GLU A 172 -31.16 -2.71 7.89
C GLU A 172 -32.34 -3.63 7.50
N MET A 173 -32.18 -4.38 6.40
CA MET A 173 -33.20 -5.35 5.96
C MET A 173 -33.46 -6.40 7.04
N LYS A 174 -32.42 -6.92 7.69
CA LYS A 174 -32.58 -7.86 8.80
C LYS A 174 -33.43 -7.24 9.92
N VAL A 175 -33.13 -6.01 10.35
CA VAL A 175 -33.89 -5.32 11.42
C VAL A 175 -35.36 -5.12 11.04
N ILE A 176 -35.64 -4.86 9.76
CA ILE A 176 -37.03 -4.72 9.26
C ILE A 176 -37.75 -6.07 9.31
N LEU A 177 -37.12 -7.12 8.79
CA LEU A 177 -37.73 -8.47 8.70
C LEU A 177 -37.94 -9.09 10.09
N ASP A 178 -37.07 -8.82 11.06
CA ASP A 178 -37.23 -9.29 12.44
C ASP A 178 -38.46 -8.66 13.15
N LYS A 179 -39.05 -7.59 12.58
CA LYS A 179 -40.25 -6.91 13.11
C LYS A 179 -41.55 -7.27 12.38
N LEU A 180 -41.47 -8.03 11.29
CA LEU A 180 -42.62 -8.55 10.56
C LEU A 180 -43.05 -9.92 11.05
#